data_92abb798cfaf93708764807452544a5f
#
_entry.id   92abb798cfaf93708764807452544a5f
#
_cell.length_a   1.000
_cell.length_b   1.000
_cell.length_c   1.000
_cell.angle_alpha   90.00
_cell.angle_beta   90.00
_cell.angle_gamma   90.00
#
_symmetry.space_group_name_H-M   'P 1'
#
loop_
_entity.id
_entity.type
_entity.pdbx_description
1 polymer ?
#
loop_
_entity_poly.entity_id
_entity_poly.type
_entity_poly.pdbx_seq_one_letter_code
_entity_poly.pdbx_strand_id
1 'polypeptide(L)'
;MARPAPASKKVHVCDANDLKWQTAGKSGLALKPVREDRERGQFLGLVAFEPFSRSGLHQHLGVATSFVLDGGLTDYFSAVVLHDAGINLKGATHDAIAYQRTLLVSRLEAPVIYPPETGRDYALHTGPRFGEIRNPNPEAPPDINVPVDRLRALPTGIGGVSRKMIFDYAPSQGEHRYAQLGVLPGAATPAFRTSAPLELWVRAGDLRVGGAVAHANCFVVIEPGSTLELASGFGALFHVWSEGRIEWADGVARPDLFGF
;
A
#
# COMPACT_ATOMS: atom_id res chain seq x y z
N MET A 1 -13.54 4.39 43.27
CA MET A 1 -12.59 4.83 42.22
C MET A 1 -12.81 3.94 41.01
N ALA A 2 -13.34 4.49 39.91
CA ALA A 2 -13.56 3.74 38.66
C ALA A 2 -12.20 3.43 38.03
N ARG A 3 -12.00 2.17 37.67
CA ARG A 3 -10.81 1.72 36.91
C ARG A 3 -10.80 2.45 35.55
N PRO A 4 -9.72 3.12 35.15
CA PRO A 4 -9.70 3.74 33.85
C PRO A 4 -9.95 2.66 32.79
N ALA A 5 -10.80 2.95 31.81
CA ALA A 5 -11.03 2.08 30.67
C ALA A 5 -9.66 1.80 30.00
N PRO A 6 -9.41 0.56 29.55
CA PRO A 6 -8.18 0.25 28.84
C PRO A 6 -8.08 1.18 27.63
N ALA A 7 -6.95 1.91 27.54
CA ALA A 7 -6.66 2.73 26.38
C ALA A 7 -6.83 1.85 25.14
N SER A 8 -7.67 2.27 24.18
CA SER A 8 -7.85 1.56 22.93
C SER A 8 -6.47 1.38 22.32
N LYS A 9 -6.12 0.15 21.93
CA LYS A 9 -4.85 -0.11 21.27
C LYS A 9 -4.85 0.67 19.97
N LYS A 10 -4.03 1.72 19.90
CA LYS A 10 -3.85 2.55 18.71
C LYS A 10 -2.96 1.90 17.64
N VAL A 11 -2.53 0.67 17.86
CA VAL A 11 -1.73 -0.15 16.95
C VAL A 11 -2.42 -1.50 16.78
N HIS A 12 -2.75 -1.82 15.55
CA HIS A 12 -3.39 -3.08 15.16
C HIS A 12 -2.39 -3.90 14.33
N VAL A 13 -2.05 -5.09 14.80
CA VAL A 13 -1.22 -6.05 14.07
C VAL A 13 -2.10 -7.19 13.59
N CYS A 14 -1.97 -7.52 12.31
CA CYS A 14 -2.72 -8.59 11.66
C CYS A 14 -1.77 -9.47 10.86
N ASP A 15 -1.68 -10.76 11.19
CA ASP A 15 -0.96 -11.73 10.37
C ASP A 15 -1.85 -12.13 9.17
N ALA A 16 -1.37 -11.89 7.96
CA ALA A 16 -2.11 -12.24 6.76
C ALA A 16 -2.29 -13.75 6.59
N ASN A 17 -1.49 -14.59 7.28
CA ASN A 17 -1.67 -16.04 7.25
C ASN A 17 -2.92 -16.48 8.00
N ASP A 18 -3.35 -15.74 9.02
CA ASP A 18 -4.56 -16.03 9.80
C ASP A 18 -5.85 -15.61 9.07
N LEU A 19 -5.74 -14.78 8.04
CA LEU A 19 -6.88 -14.32 7.27
C LEU A 19 -7.33 -15.36 6.25
N LYS A 20 -8.64 -15.46 6.08
CA LYS A 20 -9.25 -16.31 5.05
C LYS A 20 -9.40 -15.55 3.74
N TRP A 21 -9.17 -16.24 2.63
CA TRP A 21 -9.47 -15.72 1.31
C TRP A 21 -10.98 -15.52 1.14
N GLN A 22 -11.35 -14.41 0.58
CA GLN A 22 -12.72 -14.05 0.21
C GLN A 22 -12.78 -13.82 -1.29
N THR A 23 -13.90 -14.13 -1.91
CA THR A 23 -14.11 -13.83 -3.34
C THR A 23 -14.27 -12.34 -3.53
N ALA A 24 -13.62 -11.78 -4.55
CA ALA A 24 -13.72 -10.36 -4.89
C ALA A 24 -14.96 -9.99 -5.71
N GLY A 25 -15.95 -10.88 -5.83
CA GLY A 25 -17.12 -10.69 -6.69
C GLY A 25 -16.83 -10.81 -8.19
N LYS A 26 -15.58 -11.12 -8.56
CA LYS A 26 -15.13 -11.35 -9.93
C LYS A 26 -14.47 -12.73 -10.02
N SER A 27 -14.67 -13.39 -11.16
CA SER A 27 -14.05 -14.68 -11.41
C SER A 27 -12.53 -14.59 -11.41
N GLY A 28 -11.88 -15.48 -10.70
CA GLY A 28 -10.43 -15.56 -10.62
C GLY A 28 -9.75 -14.55 -9.70
N LEU A 29 -10.52 -13.72 -8.97
CA LEU A 29 -9.97 -12.79 -7.99
C LEU A 29 -10.38 -13.17 -6.56
N ALA A 30 -9.41 -13.11 -5.65
CA ALA A 30 -9.62 -13.34 -4.22
C ALA A 30 -8.89 -12.28 -3.40
N LEU A 31 -9.45 -11.97 -2.23
CA LEU A 31 -8.95 -10.93 -1.32
C LEU A 31 -8.72 -11.50 0.08
N LYS A 32 -7.70 -11.00 0.77
CA LYS A 32 -7.55 -11.10 2.23
C LYS A 32 -7.55 -9.67 2.80
N PRO A 33 -8.71 -9.11 3.15
CA PRO A 33 -8.77 -7.76 3.68
C PRO A 33 -8.19 -7.72 5.11
N VAL A 34 -7.28 -6.78 5.34
CA VAL A 34 -6.77 -6.38 6.66
C VAL A 34 -7.57 -5.19 7.18
N ARG A 35 -7.79 -4.21 6.30
CA ARG A 35 -8.67 -3.08 6.52
C ARG A 35 -9.55 -2.92 5.28
N GLU A 36 -10.85 -2.82 5.49
CA GLU A 36 -11.82 -2.57 4.45
C GLU A 36 -12.86 -1.55 4.97
N ASP A 37 -13.00 -0.44 4.27
CA ASP A 37 -14.10 0.50 4.44
C ASP A 37 -14.88 0.56 3.13
N ARG A 38 -15.99 -0.16 3.07
CA ARG A 38 -16.80 -0.29 1.85
C ARG A 38 -17.53 1.00 1.47
N GLU A 39 -17.85 1.86 2.44
CA GLU A 39 -18.50 3.14 2.18
C GLU A 39 -17.54 4.12 1.50
N ARG A 40 -16.28 4.12 1.95
CA ARG A 40 -15.21 4.94 1.38
C ARG A 40 -14.44 4.24 0.27
N GLY A 41 -14.68 2.95 0.04
CA GLY A 41 -13.97 2.14 -0.94
C GLY A 41 -12.49 1.94 -0.60
N GLN A 42 -12.11 2.07 0.67
CA GLN A 42 -10.74 1.88 1.13
C GLN A 42 -10.44 0.41 1.35
N PHE A 43 -9.25 0.00 0.98
CA PHE A 43 -8.78 -1.36 1.13
C PHE A 43 -7.30 -1.39 1.48
N LEU A 44 -6.92 -2.30 2.36
CA LEU A 44 -5.54 -2.74 2.59
C LEU A 44 -5.56 -4.25 2.78
N GLY A 45 -4.72 -4.98 2.06
CA GLY A 45 -4.65 -6.43 2.20
C GLY A 45 -3.91 -7.14 1.07
N LEU A 46 -4.15 -8.43 0.96
CA LEU A 46 -3.63 -9.23 -0.16
C LEU A 46 -4.70 -9.40 -1.24
N VAL A 47 -4.25 -9.39 -2.47
CA VAL A 47 -5.06 -9.70 -3.65
C VAL A 47 -4.40 -10.82 -4.43
N ALA A 48 -5.18 -11.83 -4.79
CA ALA A 48 -4.74 -12.94 -5.63
C ALA A 48 -5.52 -12.94 -6.94
N PHE A 49 -4.79 -13.20 -8.01
CA PHE A 49 -5.32 -13.44 -9.35
C PHE A 49 -5.01 -14.87 -9.77
N GLU A 50 -6.02 -15.57 -10.24
CA GLU A 50 -5.82 -16.83 -10.93
C GLU A 50 -5.28 -16.59 -12.35
N PRO A 51 -4.64 -17.60 -12.99
CA PRO A 51 -4.21 -17.46 -14.37
C PRO A 51 -5.37 -17.06 -15.30
N PHE A 52 -5.12 -16.15 -16.23
CA PHE A 52 -6.10 -15.64 -17.21
C PHE A 52 -7.29 -14.90 -16.58
N SER A 53 -7.11 -14.35 -15.39
CA SER A 53 -8.08 -13.46 -14.76
C SER A 53 -7.71 -12.00 -14.90
N ARG A 54 -8.69 -11.11 -14.63
CA ARG A 54 -8.52 -9.67 -14.82
C ARG A 54 -9.37 -8.88 -13.82
N SER A 55 -8.91 -7.68 -13.49
CA SER A 55 -9.68 -6.76 -12.64
C SER A 55 -10.91 -6.19 -13.35
N GLY A 56 -10.92 -6.20 -14.66
CA GLY A 56 -11.87 -5.47 -15.50
C GLY A 56 -11.53 -3.99 -15.60
N LEU A 57 -11.86 -3.40 -16.75
CA LEU A 57 -11.61 -1.97 -16.99
C LEU A 57 -12.28 -1.13 -15.92
N HIS A 58 -11.52 -0.30 -15.23
CA HIS A 58 -12.01 0.57 -14.15
C HIS A 58 -11.18 1.85 -14.04
N GLN A 59 -11.75 2.84 -13.36
CA GLN A 59 -11.09 4.09 -13.04
C GLN A 59 -10.96 4.25 -11.54
N HIS A 60 -9.77 4.68 -11.10
CA HIS A 60 -9.47 4.97 -9.69
C HIS A 60 -9.99 6.36 -9.28
N LEU A 61 -10.72 6.43 -8.16
CA LEU A 61 -11.18 7.69 -7.57
C LEU A 61 -10.21 8.24 -6.52
N GLY A 62 -9.18 7.50 -6.16
CA GLY A 62 -8.06 7.88 -5.30
C GLY A 62 -6.79 7.17 -5.71
N VAL A 63 -5.71 7.36 -4.96
CA VAL A 63 -4.46 6.65 -5.22
C VAL A 63 -4.62 5.19 -4.84
N ALA A 64 -4.18 4.30 -5.72
CA ALA A 64 -4.05 2.88 -5.46
C ALA A 64 -2.59 2.47 -5.62
N THR A 65 -2.14 1.57 -4.77
CA THR A 65 -0.79 1.00 -4.84
C THR A 65 -0.84 -0.50 -4.72
N SER A 66 0.07 -1.17 -5.38
CA SER A 66 0.28 -2.60 -5.27
C SER A 66 1.76 -2.93 -5.17
N PHE A 67 2.08 -4.08 -4.58
CA PHE A 67 3.43 -4.64 -4.59
C PHE A 67 3.34 -6.12 -4.89
N VAL A 68 4.00 -6.57 -5.96
CA VAL A 68 3.91 -7.95 -6.43
C VAL A 68 4.79 -8.87 -5.59
N LEU A 69 4.17 -9.89 -5.00
CA LEU A 69 4.80 -10.90 -4.15
C LEU A 69 5.12 -12.19 -4.93
N ASP A 70 4.33 -12.48 -5.95
CA ASP A 70 4.47 -13.65 -6.81
C ASP A 70 3.79 -13.37 -8.14
N GLY A 71 4.32 -13.92 -9.24
CA GLY A 71 3.78 -13.75 -10.57
C GLY A 71 4.03 -12.38 -11.17
N GLY A 72 2.99 -11.78 -11.70
CA GLY A 72 2.98 -10.47 -12.32
C GLY A 72 1.70 -10.21 -13.09
N LEU A 73 1.45 -8.93 -13.32
CA LEU A 73 0.30 -8.42 -14.07
C LEU A 73 0.79 -7.71 -15.33
N THR A 74 -0.01 -7.73 -16.37
CA THR A 74 0.07 -6.67 -17.38
C THR A 74 -0.97 -5.62 -17.04
N ASP A 75 -0.52 -4.39 -17.06
CA ASP A 75 -1.35 -3.23 -16.96
C ASP A 75 -1.44 -2.54 -18.33
N TYR A 76 -2.03 -1.37 -18.42
CA TYR A 76 -2.36 -0.74 -19.70
C TYR A 76 -1.13 -0.52 -20.60
N PHE A 77 -0.03 -0.04 -20.03
CA PHE A 77 1.18 0.27 -20.80
C PHE A 77 2.36 -0.67 -20.54
N SER A 78 2.34 -1.43 -19.47
CA SER A 78 3.52 -2.18 -19.07
C SER A 78 3.17 -3.44 -18.28
N ALA A 79 4.19 -4.21 -17.96
CA ALA A 79 4.10 -5.30 -17.01
C ALA A 79 4.56 -4.82 -15.63
N VAL A 80 3.85 -5.24 -14.60
CA VAL A 80 4.22 -5.12 -13.19
C VAL A 80 4.62 -6.51 -12.74
N VAL A 81 5.89 -6.70 -12.49
CA VAL A 81 6.45 -8.03 -12.22
C VAL A 81 6.89 -8.18 -10.76
N LEU A 82 7.42 -9.35 -10.43
CA LEU A 82 7.87 -9.67 -9.08
C LEU A 82 8.71 -8.54 -8.47
N HIS A 83 8.32 -8.09 -7.28
CA HIS A 83 8.92 -7.01 -6.50
C HIS A 83 8.84 -5.61 -7.14
N ASP A 84 7.99 -5.44 -8.13
CA ASP A 84 7.61 -4.12 -8.58
C ASP A 84 6.45 -3.58 -7.74
N ALA A 85 6.41 -2.26 -7.59
CA ALA A 85 5.25 -1.54 -7.09
C ALA A 85 4.51 -0.89 -8.25
N GLY A 86 3.23 -1.18 -8.36
CA GLY A 86 2.30 -0.48 -9.26
C GLY A 86 1.62 0.65 -8.51
N ILE A 87 1.52 1.83 -9.12
CA ILE A 87 0.83 2.99 -8.56
C ILE A 87 -0.15 3.53 -9.61
N ASN A 88 -1.40 3.66 -9.22
CA ASN A 88 -2.44 4.26 -10.03
C ASN A 88 -2.91 5.53 -9.33
N LEU A 89 -2.79 6.67 -10.00
CA LEU A 89 -3.23 7.96 -9.48
C LEU A 89 -4.75 8.11 -9.60
N LYS A 90 -5.29 9.05 -8.85
CA LYS A 90 -6.70 9.44 -9.01
C LYS A 90 -6.97 9.80 -10.47
N GLY A 91 -7.98 9.17 -11.05
CA GLY A 91 -8.36 9.32 -12.43
C GLY A 91 -7.70 8.33 -13.39
N ALA A 92 -6.69 7.59 -12.96
CA ALA A 92 -6.07 6.55 -13.76
C ALA A 92 -7.10 5.48 -14.12
N THR A 93 -7.09 5.07 -15.38
CA THR A 93 -8.03 4.10 -15.95
C THR A 93 -7.27 2.96 -16.56
N HIS A 94 -7.49 1.75 -16.07
CA HIS A 94 -6.75 0.57 -16.49
C HIS A 94 -7.52 -0.72 -16.31
N ASP A 95 -6.89 -1.82 -16.70
CA ASP A 95 -7.33 -3.19 -16.43
C ASP A 95 -6.10 -4.07 -16.18
N ALA A 96 -5.95 -4.53 -14.97
CA ALA A 96 -4.87 -5.43 -14.61
C ALA A 96 -5.21 -6.87 -15.02
N ILE A 97 -4.34 -7.50 -15.80
CA ILE A 97 -4.52 -8.85 -16.34
C ILE A 97 -3.40 -9.75 -15.84
N ALA A 98 -3.77 -10.90 -15.27
CA ALA A 98 -2.85 -11.95 -14.87
C ALA A 98 -2.84 -13.07 -15.89
N TYR A 99 -1.68 -13.37 -16.49
CA TYR A 99 -1.49 -14.55 -17.35
C TYR A 99 -1.02 -15.76 -16.57
N GLN A 100 -0.59 -15.57 -15.35
CA GLN A 100 -0.17 -16.57 -14.40
C GLN A 100 -0.77 -16.26 -13.04
N ARG A 101 -0.73 -17.22 -12.11
CA ARG A 101 -1.10 -16.92 -10.72
C ARG A 101 -0.28 -15.74 -10.22
N THR A 102 -0.96 -14.77 -9.65
CA THR A 102 -0.31 -13.56 -9.15
C THR A 102 -0.81 -13.23 -7.75
N LEU A 103 0.10 -12.85 -6.88
CA LEU A 103 -0.17 -12.43 -5.52
C LEU A 103 0.45 -11.05 -5.28
N LEU A 104 -0.32 -10.16 -4.69
CA LEU A 104 0.18 -8.82 -4.37
C LEU A 104 -0.38 -8.29 -3.05
N VAL A 105 0.37 -7.40 -2.42
CA VAL A 105 -0.15 -6.46 -1.42
C VAL A 105 -0.83 -5.35 -2.18
N SER A 106 -2.03 -4.95 -1.76
CA SER A 106 -2.76 -3.85 -2.39
C SER A 106 -3.30 -2.89 -1.34
N ARG A 107 -3.26 -1.60 -1.68
CA ARG A 107 -3.85 -0.53 -0.91
C ARG A 107 -4.63 0.41 -1.83
N LEU A 108 -5.89 0.65 -1.49
CA LEU A 108 -6.75 1.63 -2.16
C LEU A 108 -7.20 2.68 -1.15
N GLU A 109 -7.17 3.93 -1.54
CA GLU A 109 -7.63 5.07 -0.73
C GLU A 109 -9.10 5.41 -0.97
N ALA A 110 -9.61 5.07 -2.15
CA ALA A 110 -10.97 5.35 -2.57
C ALA A 110 -11.47 4.24 -3.51
N PRO A 111 -12.77 4.20 -3.80
CA PRO A 111 -13.32 3.17 -4.66
C PRO A 111 -12.82 3.29 -6.11
N VAL A 112 -12.99 2.22 -6.83
CA VAL A 112 -12.90 2.19 -8.28
C VAL A 112 -14.31 2.24 -8.87
N ILE A 113 -14.45 2.86 -10.02
CA ILE A 113 -15.70 2.85 -10.80
C ILE A 113 -15.49 2.07 -12.09
N TYR A 114 -16.52 1.32 -12.45
CA TYR A 114 -16.55 0.57 -13.70
C TYR A 114 -17.40 1.32 -14.72
N PRO A 115 -17.03 1.29 -16.01
CA PRO A 115 -17.90 1.85 -17.03
C PRO A 115 -19.26 1.13 -17.00
N PRO A 116 -20.35 1.79 -17.40
CA PRO A 116 -21.64 1.16 -17.51
C PRO A 116 -21.53 -0.13 -18.31
N GLU A 117 -22.04 -1.23 -17.77
CA GLU A 117 -22.07 -2.49 -18.49
C GLU A 117 -22.93 -2.31 -19.74
N THR A 118 -22.33 -2.42 -20.89
CA THR A 118 -23.04 -2.33 -22.15
C THR A 118 -23.34 -3.69 -22.76
N GLY A 119 -23.34 -4.74 -21.92
CA GLY A 119 -23.66 -6.11 -22.31
C GLY A 119 -22.64 -6.76 -23.25
N ARG A 120 -21.47 -6.18 -23.43
CA ARG A 120 -20.36 -6.76 -24.20
C ARG A 120 -19.16 -7.00 -23.30
N ASP A 121 -18.54 -8.14 -23.51
CA ASP A 121 -17.30 -8.51 -22.83
C ASP A 121 -16.21 -7.48 -23.15
N TYR A 122 -15.58 -6.91 -22.11
CA TYR A 122 -14.42 -6.04 -22.26
C TYR A 122 -13.16 -6.84 -22.57
N ALA A 123 -13.28 -7.88 -23.38
CA ALA A 123 -12.21 -8.83 -23.59
C ALA A 123 -10.92 -8.24 -24.14
N LEU A 124 -10.96 -7.04 -24.69
CA LEU A 124 -9.79 -6.42 -25.29
C LEU A 124 -9.72 -4.92 -24.97
N HIS A 125 -8.62 -4.51 -24.37
CA HIS A 125 -8.30 -3.12 -24.01
C HIS A 125 -8.08 -2.20 -25.18
N THR A 126 -7.98 -2.73 -26.37
CA THR A 126 -7.71 -2.01 -27.61
C THR A 126 -8.97 -1.48 -28.30
N GLY A 127 -10.13 -1.68 -27.68
CA GLY A 127 -11.40 -1.23 -28.27
C GLY A 127 -11.66 0.26 -28.04
N PRO A 128 -12.55 0.85 -28.86
CA PRO A 128 -12.94 2.26 -28.76
C PRO A 128 -13.49 2.67 -27.40
N ARG A 129 -13.87 1.71 -26.56
CA ARG A 129 -14.43 1.95 -25.21
C ARG A 129 -13.40 2.38 -24.17
N PHE A 130 -12.14 2.06 -24.36
CA PHE A 130 -11.10 2.58 -23.49
C PHE A 130 -11.06 4.12 -23.55
N GLY A 131 -11.38 4.70 -24.70
CA GLY A 131 -11.51 6.13 -24.86
C GLY A 131 -12.80 6.75 -24.29
N GLU A 132 -13.79 5.93 -23.91
CA GLU A 132 -15.04 6.42 -23.31
C GLU A 132 -14.87 6.71 -21.82
N ILE A 133 -13.99 5.97 -21.12
CA ILE A 133 -13.59 6.31 -19.75
C ILE A 133 -12.48 7.34 -19.87
N ARG A 134 -12.86 8.59 -19.79
CA ARG A 134 -11.88 9.67 -19.82
C ARG A 134 -11.18 9.77 -18.46
N ASN A 135 -9.86 9.75 -18.48
CA ASN A 135 -9.09 10.16 -17.34
C ASN A 135 -9.36 11.64 -17.07
N PRO A 136 -10.03 12.01 -15.95
CA PRO A 136 -10.30 13.41 -15.63
C PRO A 136 -9.03 14.19 -15.27
N ASN A 137 -7.92 13.50 -15.02
CA ASN A 137 -6.61 14.07 -14.88
C ASN A 137 -5.70 13.57 -16.03
N PRO A 138 -5.69 14.27 -17.17
CA PRO A 138 -4.93 13.85 -18.35
C PRO A 138 -3.41 13.82 -18.13
N GLU A 139 -2.92 14.50 -17.09
CA GLU A 139 -1.51 14.47 -16.71
C GLU A 139 -1.13 13.25 -15.86
N ALA A 140 -2.12 12.56 -15.28
CA ALA A 140 -1.86 11.34 -14.54
C ALA A 140 -1.73 10.16 -15.52
N PRO A 141 -0.59 9.48 -15.57
CA PRO A 141 -0.48 8.24 -16.33
C PRO A 141 -1.44 7.20 -15.73
N PRO A 142 -1.95 6.26 -16.54
CA PRO A 142 -2.84 5.21 -16.05
C PRO A 142 -2.14 4.31 -15.03
N ASP A 143 -0.84 4.09 -15.17
CA ASP A 143 -0.03 3.30 -14.28
C ASP A 143 1.39 3.86 -14.17
N ILE A 144 1.99 3.70 -12.98
CA ILE A 144 3.38 3.99 -12.69
C ILE A 144 3.98 2.72 -12.09
N ASN A 145 5.02 2.16 -12.72
CA ASN A 145 5.66 0.94 -12.26
C ASN A 145 7.07 1.23 -11.75
N VAL A 146 7.33 0.82 -10.51
CA VAL A 146 8.60 1.09 -9.82
C VAL A 146 9.26 -0.23 -9.43
N PRO A 147 10.43 -0.57 -9.99
CA PRO A 147 11.17 -1.77 -9.62
C PRO A 147 11.87 -1.56 -8.26
N VAL A 148 11.16 -1.90 -7.18
CA VAL A 148 11.57 -1.56 -5.80
C VAL A 148 12.93 -2.13 -5.43
N ASP A 149 13.24 -3.34 -5.87
CA ASP A 149 14.53 -3.96 -5.55
C ASP A 149 15.71 -3.25 -6.23
N ARG A 150 15.47 -2.52 -7.33
CA ARG A 150 16.48 -1.72 -8.04
C ARG A 150 16.65 -0.32 -7.47
N LEU A 151 15.73 0.15 -6.63
CA LEU A 151 15.88 1.44 -5.98
C LEU A 151 17.06 1.42 -5.01
N ARG A 152 17.82 2.52 -5.02
CA ARG A 152 18.88 2.72 -4.04
C ARG A 152 18.29 2.99 -2.66
N ALA A 153 18.74 2.26 -1.66
CA ALA A 153 18.44 2.59 -0.27
C ALA A 153 19.25 3.83 0.14
N LEU A 154 18.54 4.82 0.71
CA LEU A 154 19.12 6.07 1.19
C LEU A 154 19.07 6.10 2.73
N PRO A 155 20.07 6.71 3.40
CA PRO A 155 20.01 6.92 4.84
C PRO A 155 18.88 7.90 5.18
N THR A 156 18.25 7.70 6.34
CA THR A 156 17.20 8.60 6.86
C THR A 156 17.74 9.69 7.79
N GLY A 157 19.04 9.66 8.10
CA GLY A 157 19.62 10.46 9.20
C GLY A 157 19.43 9.81 10.57
N ILE A 158 18.73 8.69 10.68
CA ILE A 158 18.55 7.89 11.89
C ILE A 158 19.48 6.68 11.78
N GLY A 159 20.32 6.47 12.80
CA GLY A 159 21.28 5.37 12.81
C GLY A 159 20.59 4.00 12.65
N GLY A 160 21.07 3.21 11.69
CA GLY A 160 20.52 1.88 11.40
C GLY A 160 19.17 1.86 10.67
N VAL A 161 18.67 3.02 10.20
CA VAL A 161 17.42 3.12 9.44
C VAL A 161 17.69 3.65 8.04
N SER A 162 17.24 2.92 7.03
CA SER A 162 17.34 3.30 5.63
C SER A 162 15.98 3.28 4.95
N ARG A 163 15.86 3.96 3.81
CA ARG A 163 14.63 3.96 3.01
C ARG A 163 14.89 3.83 1.52
N LYS A 164 13.96 3.24 0.82
CA LYS A 164 13.75 3.36 -0.62
C LYS A 164 12.45 4.11 -0.82
N MET A 165 12.51 5.33 -1.35
CA MET A 165 11.31 6.08 -1.69
C MET A 165 10.71 5.48 -2.94
N ILE A 166 9.49 4.96 -2.86
CA ILE A 166 8.79 4.34 -3.97
C ILE A 166 7.92 5.37 -4.66
N PHE A 167 7.17 6.14 -3.88
CA PHE A 167 6.26 7.12 -4.42
C PHE A 167 6.05 8.26 -3.41
N ASP A 168 6.12 9.48 -3.91
CA ASP A 168 5.77 10.69 -3.20
C ASP A 168 5.02 11.60 -4.17
N TYR A 169 3.75 11.85 -3.86
CA TYR A 169 2.91 12.66 -4.72
C TYR A 169 2.51 13.93 -3.99
N ALA A 170 2.99 15.01 -4.54
CA ALA A 170 2.83 16.33 -3.98
C ALA A 170 1.43 16.93 -4.16
N PRO A 171 1.16 18.04 -3.56
CA PRO A 171 0.03 18.54 -2.80
C PRO A 171 -1.28 18.79 -3.55
N SER A 172 -1.40 18.60 -4.86
CA SER A 172 -2.68 18.81 -5.56
C SER A 172 -3.70 17.68 -5.32
N GLN A 173 -3.26 16.51 -4.85
CA GLN A 173 -4.11 15.34 -4.61
C GLN A 173 -4.02 14.78 -3.17
N GLY A 174 -3.32 15.47 -2.27
CA GLY A 174 -3.06 15.01 -0.91
C GLY A 174 -1.63 14.50 -0.70
N GLU A 175 -1.25 14.28 0.55
CA GLU A 175 0.08 13.77 0.88
C GLU A 175 0.07 12.24 0.79
N HIS A 176 0.32 11.68 -0.39
CA HIS A 176 0.39 10.24 -0.61
C HIS A 176 1.84 9.81 -0.71
N ARG A 177 2.31 9.07 0.28
CA ARG A 177 3.68 8.63 0.35
C ARG A 177 3.76 7.13 0.57
N TYR A 178 4.65 6.52 -0.20
CA TYR A 178 4.91 5.10 -0.15
C TYR A 178 6.41 4.83 -0.20
N ALA A 179 6.92 4.12 0.79
CA ALA A 179 8.34 3.79 0.89
C ALA A 179 8.54 2.35 1.38
N GLN A 180 9.72 1.81 1.12
CA GLN A 180 10.23 0.62 1.80
C GLN A 180 11.30 1.07 2.80
N LEU A 181 11.13 0.70 4.06
CA LEU A 181 12.09 0.98 5.14
C LEU A 181 12.84 -0.28 5.53
N GLY A 182 14.12 -0.09 5.83
CA GLY A 182 14.98 -1.09 6.45
C GLY A 182 15.45 -0.62 7.82
N VAL A 183 15.29 -1.45 8.84
CA VAL A 183 15.77 -1.22 10.20
C VAL A 183 16.76 -2.32 10.55
N LEU A 184 18.00 -1.97 10.88
CA LEU A 184 19.04 -2.92 11.26
C LEU A 184 18.75 -3.57 12.62
N PRO A 185 19.35 -4.74 12.93
CA PRO A 185 19.23 -5.36 14.24
C PRO A 185 19.61 -4.40 15.37
N GLY A 186 18.74 -4.28 16.37
CA GLY A 186 18.92 -3.41 17.52
C GLY A 186 18.70 -1.91 17.26
N ALA A 187 18.39 -1.50 16.04
CA ALA A 187 18.07 -0.11 15.71
C ALA A 187 16.62 0.24 16.02
N ALA A 188 16.38 1.52 16.26
CA ALA A 188 15.05 2.08 16.45
C ALA A 188 14.97 3.51 15.87
N THR A 189 13.77 3.93 15.48
CA THR A 189 13.49 5.33 15.20
C THR A 189 13.34 6.09 16.52
N PRO A 190 13.55 7.41 16.54
CA PRO A 190 13.00 8.23 17.62
C PRO A 190 11.48 8.07 17.69
N ALA A 191 10.90 8.36 18.85
CA ALA A 191 9.46 8.39 18.97
C ALA A 191 8.86 9.48 18.09
N PHE A 192 7.73 9.16 17.45
CA PHE A 192 7.04 10.08 16.54
C PHE A 192 5.52 9.98 16.68
N ARG A 193 4.84 10.96 16.13
CA ARG A 193 3.38 10.98 15.95
C ARG A 193 3.06 11.08 14.48
N THR A 194 1.91 10.53 14.09
CA THR A 194 1.37 10.68 12.74
C THR A 194 0.04 11.43 12.78
N SER A 195 -0.18 12.31 11.81
CA SER A 195 -1.42 13.10 11.68
C SER A 195 -2.55 12.33 10.99
N ALA A 196 -2.21 11.26 10.26
CA ALA A 196 -3.14 10.35 9.59
C ALA A 196 -2.77 8.89 9.92
N PRO A 197 -3.59 7.89 9.59
CA PRO A 197 -3.20 6.50 9.74
C PRO A 197 -1.88 6.20 9.03
N LEU A 198 -1.03 5.43 9.69
CA LEU A 198 0.19 4.89 9.10
C LEU A 198 0.00 3.39 8.92
N GLU A 199 0.17 2.91 7.71
CA GLU A 199 -0.07 1.52 7.35
C GLU A 199 1.23 0.87 6.91
N LEU A 200 1.52 -0.32 7.44
CA LEU A 200 2.75 -1.04 7.16
C LEU A 200 2.45 -2.48 6.76
N TRP A 201 3.33 -3.04 5.96
CA TRP A 201 3.40 -4.47 5.69
C TRP A 201 4.83 -4.94 5.85
N VAL A 202 5.05 -5.92 6.75
CA VAL A 202 6.40 -6.46 7.04
C VAL A 202 6.75 -7.49 5.98
N ARG A 203 7.76 -7.17 5.17
CA ARG A 203 8.28 -8.05 4.12
C ARG A 203 9.19 -9.13 4.71
N ALA A 204 10.03 -8.76 5.69
CA ALA A 204 10.98 -9.67 6.32
C ALA A 204 11.38 -9.19 7.71
N GLY A 205 11.77 -10.12 8.57
CA GLY A 205 12.28 -9.86 9.92
C GLY A 205 11.19 -9.66 10.95
N ASP A 206 11.51 -8.86 11.99
CA ASP A 206 10.61 -8.48 13.08
C ASP A 206 10.51 -6.96 13.21
N LEU A 207 9.32 -6.44 13.33
CA LEU A 207 9.05 -5.02 13.55
C LEU A 207 8.32 -4.84 14.88
N ARG A 208 8.89 -4.06 15.79
CA ARG A 208 8.28 -3.69 17.08
C ARG A 208 7.64 -2.33 16.94
N VAL A 209 6.36 -2.23 17.31
CA VAL A 209 5.55 -1.01 17.19
C VAL A 209 4.64 -0.90 18.40
N GLY A 210 4.79 0.14 19.22
CA GLY A 210 3.88 0.39 20.34
C GLY A 210 3.73 -0.79 21.33
N GLY A 211 4.79 -1.59 21.52
CA GLY A 211 4.78 -2.78 22.37
C GLY A 211 4.26 -4.06 21.71
N ALA A 212 3.78 -3.98 20.47
CA ALA A 212 3.46 -5.14 19.64
C ALA A 212 4.66 -5.57 18.80
N VAL A 213 4.68 -6.84 18.37
CA VAL A 213 5.67 -7.37 17.43
C VAL A 213 4.94 -7.89 16.20
N ALA A 214 5.38 -7.46 15.04
CA ALA A 214 4.91 -7.92 13.74
C ALA A 214 6.06 -8.63 13.02
N HIS A 215 5.81 -9.84 12.55
CA HIS A 215 6.76 -10.63 11.77
C HIS A 215 6.49 -10.50 10.28
N ALA A 216 7.31 -11.17 9.46
CA ALA A 216 7.09 -11.23 8.02
C ALA A 216 5.65 -11.63 7.69
N ASN A 217 5.06 -10.97 6.69
CA ASN A 217 3.67 -11.09 6.24
C ASN A 217 2.60 -10.51 7.20
N CYS A 218 3.00 -9.86 8.29
CA CYS A 218 2.08 -9.09 9.12
C CYS A 218 1.83 -7.69 8.52
N PHE A 219 0.60 -7.24 8.65
CA PHE A 219 0.21 -5.84 8.47
C PHE A 219 0.13 -5.14 9.82
N VAL A 220 0.45 -3.86 9.83
CA VAL A 220 0.32 -3.00 11.01
C VAL A 220 -0.42 -1.74 10.60
N VAL A 221 -1.48 -1.42 11.32
CA VAL A 221 -2.22 -0.15 11.17
C VAL A 221 -2.04 0.65 12.45
N ILE A 222 -1.51 1.86 12.30
CA ILE A 222 -1.26 2.79 13.41
C ILE A 222 -2.23 3.95 13.28
N GLU A 223 -3.09 4.12 14.30
CA GLU A 223 -4.05 5.21 14.33
C GLU A 223 -3.39 6.57 14.63
N PRO A 224 -3.94 7.68 14.11
CA PRO A 224 -3.40 9.02 14.33
C PRO A 224 -3.27 9.39 15.80
N GLY A 225 -2.31 10.26 16.11
CA GLY A 225 -2.08 10.82 17.44
C GLY A 225 -1.44 9.86 18.44
N SER A 226 -1.03 8.66 18.02
CA SER A 226 -0.20 7.77 18.83
C SER A 226 1.24 8.26 18.84
N THR A 227 1.88 8.24 20.01
CA THR A 227 3.35 8.42 20.10
C THR A 227 3.97 7.04 20.18
N LEU A 228 4.81 6.70 19.23
CA LEU A 228 5.44 5.39 19.13
C LEU A 228 6.78 5.45 18.41
N GLU A 229 7.54 4.37 18.49
CA GLU A 229 8.77 4.14 17.75
C GLU A 229 8.65 2.87 16.90
N LEU A 230 9.43 2.77 15.85
CA LEU A 230 9.65 1.56 15.09
C LEU A 230 11.03 1.02 15.46
N ALA A 231 11.08 -0.23 15.91
CA ALA A 231 12.33 -0.87 16.30
C ALA A 231 12.38 -2.30 15.77
N SER A 232 13.57 -2.88 15.72
CA SER A 232 13.73 -4.28 15.36
C SER A 232 14.80 -4.95 16.22
N GLY A 233 14.55 -6.19 16.61
CA GLY A 233 15.53 -7.03 17.31
C GLY A 233 16.48 -7.73 16.35
N PHE A 234 15.98 -8.26 15.25
CA PHE A 234 16.74 -9.07 14.30
C PHE A 234 16.96 -8.40 12.94
N GLY A 235 16.40 -7.21 12.75
CA GLY A 235 16.31 -6.50 11.49
C GLY A 235 14.90 -6.63 10.87
N ALA A 236 14.45 -5.57 10.23
CA ALA A 236 13.16 -5.52 9.56
C ALA A 236 13.27 -4.85 8.19
N LEU A 237 12.54 -5.39 7.22
CA LEU A 237 12.28 -4.78 5.94
C LEU A 237 10.77 -4.71 5.76
N PHE A 238 10.22 -3.53 5.57
CA PHE A 238 8.77 -3.35 5.51
C PHE A 238 8.37 -2.21 4.58
N HIS A 239 7.20 -2.32 4.03
CA HIS A 239 6.55 -1.28 3.25
C HIS A 239 5.72 -0.40 4.17
N VAL A 240 5.65 0.90 3.87
CA VAL A 240 4.92 1.89 4.66
C VAL A 240 4.21 2.88 3.77
N TRP A 241 2.94 3.14 4.09
CA TRP A 241 2.08 4.12 3.45
C TRP A 241 1.65 5.17 4.46
N SER A 242 1.63 6.43 4.05
CA SER A 242 1.15 7.55 4.86
C SER A 242 0.41 8.57 4.00
N GLU A 243 -0.70 9.04 4.51
CA GLU A 243 -1.44 10.19 3.98
C GLU A 243 -1.23 11.45 4.85
N GLY A 244 -0.37 11.38 5.86
CA GLY A 244 -0.13 12.46 6.80
C GLY A 244 1.33 12.65 7.14
N ARG A 245 1.59 13.71 7.90
CA ARG A 245 2.94 14.04 8.37
C ARG A 245 3.33 13.22 9.58
N ILE A 246 4.63 12.99 9.68
CA ILE A 246 5.27 12.41 10.86
C ILE A 246 5.97 13.54 11.60
N GLU A 247 5.65 13.70 12.89
CA GLU A 247 6.27 14.65 13.79
C GLU A 247 7.08 13.93 14.85
N TRP A 248 8.35 14.28 14.97
CA TRP A 248 9.23 13.69 15.97
C TRP A 248 8.87 14.20 17.38
N ALA A 249 8.68 13.27 18.31
CA ALA A 249 8.26 13.61 19.67
C ALA A 249 9.35 14.30 20.51
N ASP A 250 10.62 14.18 20.12
CA ASP A 250 11.75 14.83 20.77
C ASP A 250 11.97 16.30 20.32
N GLY A 251 11.17 16.78 19.37
CA GLY A 251 11.26 18.14 18.86
C GLY A 251 12.52 18.46 18.04
N VAL A 252 13.35 17.46 17.75
CA VAL A 252 14.57 17.65 16.94
C VAL A 252 14.18 17.78 15.48
N ALA A 253 14.59 18.86 14.83
CA ALA A 253 14.38 19.05 13.40
C ALA A 253 15.20 18.03 12.60
N ARG A 254 14.50 17.12 11.93
CA ARG A 254 15.08 16.16 10.99
C ARG A 254 14.03 15.80 9.93
N PRO A 255 14.45 15.34 8.74
CA PRO A 255 13.52 14.78 7.79
C PRO A 255 12.66 13.68 8.43
N ASP A 256 11.41 13.55 8.00
CA ASP A 256 10.56 12.45 8.44
C ASP A 256 11.02 11.11 7.83
N LEU A 257 10.30 10.01 8.11
CA LEU A 257 10.64 8.68 7.57
C LEU A 257 10.61 8.62 6.04
N PHE A 258 9.88 9.53 5.39
CA PHE A 258 9.78 9.63 3.94
C PHE A 258 10.79 10.63 3.33
N GLY A 259 11.48 11.45 4.13
CA GLY A 259 12.63 12.21 3.67
C GLY A 259 12.46 13.71 3.48
N PHE A 260 11.39 14.27 3.98
CA PHE A 260 11.10 15.70 3.85
C PHE A 260 11.00 16.39 5.19
#